data_3e96347f5a6a604ec221305a02ee68af
#
_entry.id   3e96347f5a6a604ec221305a02ee68af
#
_cell.length_a   1.000
_cell.length_b   1.000
_cell.length_c   1.000
_cell.angle_alpha   90.00
_cell.angle_beta   90.00
_cell.angle_gamma   90.00
#
_symmetry.space_group_name_H-M   'P 1'
#
loop_
_entity.id
_entity.type
_entity.pdbx_description
1 polymer ?
#
loop_
_entity_poly.entity_id
_entity_poly.type
_entity_poly.pdbx_seq_one_letter_code
_entity_poly.pdbx_strand_id
1 'polypeptide(L)'
;SLVGSEMCIRDRNIVLTLGSSTALVNGQTVELPGGVPAGVVKWDGLESTMVPLRFVSEQLGATVDWDNDSFTAILTSPGASVTPEPSPGPSPTPTPLPTPALPPVPSGDDRGYITGVSSDSDTQTVLIETDHVPEYRVLDLGDRVAVDVLGAVLHSGEAGMVTIPVDNDMITAVRYYQHEDDLGYGYPHTVRVVLDLKSGITYSKNLKVEAGSSGVRVTAFLTDGDREDTDFTPSAPIDPSKSTIVLDAGHGGARSGAVYPDASGTEVLEKDLALSMTLKLRDRLVAAGYNVVLTRESDVEVDLYERADIANAVGADLFISIHCNASGTVPSFQGIYTYYHPSSGRGKRLAEAIQTPLCAATGAIDRGVKDADFVVLRETEMCAVLVETGFMSNSEELARLCDGAYQDKVALGIAEGAIRYLNGLNTAETSAE
;
A
#
# COMPACT_ATOMS: atom_id res chain seq x y z
N SER A 1 4.68 -5.13 -39.12
CA SER A 1 3.41 -5.84 -39.19
C SER A 1 3.03 -6.26 -37.79
N LEU A 2 2.03 -5.63 -37.25
CA LEU A 2 1.65 -5.77 -35.85
C LEU A 2 0.50 -6.73 -35.71
N VAL A 3 0.70 -7.63 -34.83
CA VAL A 3 -0.16 -8.71 -34.39
C VAL A 3 -1.34 -8.11 -33.61
N GLY A 4 -2.57 -8.47 -33.99
CA GLY A 4 -3.75 -8.14 -33.22
C GLY A 4 -3.81 -8.95 -31.93
N SER A 5 -4.41 -8.38 -30.88
CA SER A 5 -4.71 -9.13 -29.67
C SER A 5 -5.89 -10.06 -29.93
N GLU A 6 -5.68 -11.37 -29.81
CA GLU A 6 -6.75 -12.37 -29.83
C GLU A 6 -7.23 -12.64 -28.42
N MET A 7 -8.56 -12.57 -28.21
CA MET A 7 -9.19 -12.95 -26.96
C MET A 7 -10.29 -13.97 -27.24
N CYS A 8 -10.12 -15.20 -26.75
CA CYS A 8 -11.08 -16.26 -26.85
C CYS A 8 -11.73 -16.53 -25.49
N ILE A 9 -13.04 -16.24 -25.36
CA ILE A 9 -13.82 -16.56 -24.17
C ILE A 9 -15.15 -17.18 -24.61
N ARG A 10 -15.48 -18.37 -24.12
CA ARG A 10 -16.74 -19.07 -24.33
C ARG A 10 -17.14 -19.20 -25.83
N ASP A 11 -16.31 -19.83 -26.61
CA ASP A 11 -16.55 -20.08 -28.06
C ASP A 11 -16.69 -18.83 -28.95
N ARG A 12 -16.29 -17.66 -28.46
CA ARG A 12 -16.23 -16.44 -29.25
C ARG A 12 -14.79 -15.96 -29.39
N ASN A 13 -14.40 -15.70 -30.62
CA ASN A 13 -13.09 -15.11 -30.95
C ASN A 13 -13.31 -13.64 -31.33
N ILE A 14 -12.67 -12.74 -30.59
CA ILE A 14 -12.70 -11.29 -30.85
C ILE A 14 -11.28 -10.83 -31.14
N VAL A 15 -11.05 -10.36 -32.37
CA VAL A 15 -9.75 -9.80 -32.79
C VAL A 15 -9.88 -8.29 -32.95
N LEU A 16 -9.13 -7.56 -32.12
CA LEU A 16 -9.03 -6.10 -32.16
C LEU A 16 -7.70 -5.70 -32.81
N THR A 17 -7.73 -4.84 -33.79
CA THR A 17 -6.51 -4.31 -34.43
C THR A 17 -6.28 -2.88 -33.95
N LEU A 18 -5.07 -2.61 -33.49
CA LEU A 18 -4.68 -1.27 -33.00
C LEU A 18 -4.91 -0.23 -34.09
N GLY A 19 -5.58 0.87 -33.72
CA GLY A 19 -5.89 1.97 -34.62
C GLY A 19 -7.03 1.69 -35.61
N SER A 20 -7.65 0.49 -35.59
CA SER A 20 -8.80 0.17 -36.42
C SER A 20 -10.10 0.50 -35.71
N SER A 21 -11.04 1.14 -36.41
CA SER A 21 -12.42 1.35 -35.93
C SER A 21 -13.31 0.12 -36.09
N THR A 22 -12.76 -1.03 -36.51
CA THR A 22 -13.48 -2.29 -36.66
C THR A 22 -12.76 -3.42 -35.93
N ALA A 23 -13.52 -4.44 -35.51
CA ALA A 23 -13.05 -5.68 -34.93
C ALA A 23 -13.54 -6.86 -35.76
N LEU A 24 -12.87 -8.02 -35.63
CA LEU A 24 -13.41 -9.28 -36.13
C LEU A 24 -14.02 -10.06 -34.94
N VAL A 25 -15.29 -10.39 -35.05
CA VAL A 25 -16.01 -11.24 -34.09
C VAL A 25 -16.38 -12.53 -34.79
N ASN A 26 -15.78 -13.63 -34.38
CA ASN A 26 -15.91 -14.94 -35.04
C ASN A 26 -15.64 -14.86 -36.58
N GLY A 27 -14.67 -14.05 -36.96
CA GLY A 27 -14.28 -13.84 -38.38
C GLY A 27 -15.16 -12.87 -39.15
N GLN A 28 -16.20 -12.27 -38.57
CA GLN A 28 -17.01 -11.23 -39.18
C GLN A 28 -16.59 -9.84 -38.71
N THR A 29 -16.48 -8.90 -39.68
CA THR A 29 -16.13 -7.51 -39.36
C THR A 29 -17.30 -6.79 -38.69
N VAL A 30 -17.05 -6.17 -37.53
CA VAL A 30 -18.01 -5.39 -36.73
C VAL A 30 -17.41 -4.01 -36.47
N GLU A 31 -18.19 -2.95 -36.60
CA GLU A 31 -17.76 -1.60 -36.26
C GLU A 31 -17.71 -1.42 -34.73
N LEU A 32 -16.66 -0.75 -34.23
CA LEU A 32 -16.53 -0.39 -32.82
C LEU A 32 -17.47 0.80 -32.50
N PRO A 33 -18.14 0.79 -31.34
CA PRO A 33 -19.05 1.86 -30.93
C PRO A 33 -18.38 3.23 -30.96
N GLY A 34 -19.01 4.19 -31.63
CA GLY A 34 -18.48 5.54 -31.79
C GLY A 34 -17.21 5.64 -32.62
N GLY A 35 -16.82 4.57 -33.33
CA GLY A 35 -15.61 4.54 -34.15
C GLY A 35 -14.30 4.63 -33.33
N VAL A 36 -14.35 4.41 -32.00
CA VAL A 36 -13.19 4.50 -31.14
C VAL A 36 -12.34 3.22 -31.24
N PRO A 37 -11.11 3.30 -31.79
CA PRO A 37 -10.25 2.14 -31.98
C PRO A 37 -9.66 1.65 -30.68
N ALA A 38 -9.24 0.37 -30.67
CA ALA A 38 -8.27 -0.08 -29.67
C ALA A 38 -6.98 0.73 -29.81
N GLY A 39 -6.47 1.23 -28.71
CA GLY A 39 -5.30 2.11 -28.69
C GLY A 39 -4.24 1.64 -27.72
N VAL A 40 -3.01 2.12 -27.91
CA VAL A 40 -1.94 1.94 -26.91
C VAL A 40 -1.86 3.21 -26.08
N VAL A 41 -1.98 3.05 -24.77
CA VAL A 41 -1.70 4.11 -23.80
C VAL A 41 -0.33 3.84 -23.20
N LYS A 42 0.51 4.85 -23.23
CA LYS A 42 1.82 4.82 -22.57
C LYS A 42 1.68 5.48 -21.21
N TRP A 43 1.95 4.72 -20.19
CA TRP A 43 1.99 5.20 -18.82
C TRP A 43 3.29 4.73 -18.19
N ASP A 44 4.08 5.66 -17.68
CA ASP A 44 5.35 5.40 -16.99
C ASP A 44 6.30 4.42 -17.72
N GLY A 45 6.47 4.64 -19.03
CA GLY A 45 7.31 3.80 -19.87
C GLY A 45 6.72 2.44 -20.27
N LEU A 46 5.55 2.08 -19.74
CA LEU A 46 4.80 0.87 -20.09
C LEU A 46 3.78 1.17 -21.18
N GLU A 47 3.64 0.24 -22.14
CA GLU A 47 2.63 0.29 -23.17
C GLU A 47 1.49 -0.69 -22.85
N SER A 48 0.29 -0.16 -22.59
CA SER A 48 -0.90 -0.98 -22.37
C SER A 48 -1.90 -0.81 -23.50
N THR A 49 -2.44 -1.93 -24.00
CA THR A 49 -3.48 -1.90 -25.02
C THR A 49 -4.84 -1.65 -24.37
N MET A 50 -5.44 -0.51 -24.66
CA MET A 50 -6.80 -0.17 -24.22
C MET A 50 -7.80 -0.65 -25.25
N VAL A 51 -8.83 -1.37 -24.79
CA VAL A 51 -9.91 -1.90 -25.60
C VAL A 51 -11.25 -1.29 -25.18
N PRO A 52 -12.22 -1.09 -26.12
CA PRO A 52 -13.54 -0.58 -25.76
C PRO A 52 -14.29 -1.57 -24.87
N LEU A 53 -14.33 -1.32 -23.55
CA LEU A 53 -14.91 -2.20 -22.54
C LEU A 53 -16.36 -2.59 -22.88
N ARG A 54 -17.22 -1.63 -23.23
CA ARG A 54 -18.61 -1.87 -23.59
C ARG A 54 -18.72 -2.86 -24.77
N PHE A 55 -17.96 -2.64 -25.83
CA PHE A 55 -18.00 -3.51 -27.00
C PHE A 55 -17.61 -4.94 -26.67
N VAL A 56 -16.49 -5.12 -25.99
CA VAL A 56 -15.99 -6.46 -25.62
C VAL A 56 -16.99 -7.16 -24.71
N SER A 57 -17.51 -6.50 -23.70
CA SER A 57 -18.47 -7.08 -22.75
C SER A 57 -19.79 -7.48 -23.40
N GLU A 58 -20.34 -6.63 -24.30
CA GLU A 58 -21.57 -6.93 -25.03
C GLU A 58 -21.37 -8.10 -26.02
N GLN A 59 -20.21 -8.20 -26.68
CA GLN A 59 -19.89 -9.34 -27.53
C GLN A 59 -19.80 -10.65 -26.73
N LEU A 60 -19.47 -10.58 -25.46
CA LEU A 60 -19.47 -11.73 -24.54
C LEU A 60 -20.85 -11.99 -23.92
N GLY A 61 -21.85 -11.21 -24.27
CA GLY A 61 -23.24 -11.36 -23.86
C GLY A 61 -23.58 -10.68 -22.52
N ALA A 62 -22.71 -9.83 -21.99
CA ALA A 62 -23.02 -8.98 -20.84
C ALA A 62 -23.71 -7.69 -21.28
N THR A 63 -24.52 -7.10 -20.39
CA THR A 63 -24.98 -5.70 -20.55
C THR A 63 -24.05 -4.79 -19.79
N VAL A 64 -23.82 -3.58 -20.32
CA VAL A 64 -22.97 -2.57 -19.71
C VAL A 64 -23.75 -1.30 -19.51
N ASP A 65 -24.05 -0.98 -18.25
CA ASP A 65 -24.62 0.29 -17.83
C ASP A 65 -23.54 1.20 -17.25
N TRP A 66 -23.80 2.50 -17.24
CA TRP A 66 -22.91 3.50 -16.70
C TRP A 66 -23.62 4.30 -15.62
N ASP A 67 -23.10 4.23 -14.40
CA ASP A 67 -23.53 5.06 -13.30
C ASP A 67 -22.74 6.39 -13.32
N ASN A 68 -23.44 7.48 -13.62
CA ASN A 68 -22.83 8.81 -13.68
C ASN A 68 -22.51 9.40 -12.30
N ASP A 69 -23.14 8.92 -11.25
CA ASP A 69 -22.93 9.45 -9.90
C ASP A 69 -21.68 8.84 -9.26
N SER A 70 -21.40 7.58 -9.57
CA SER A 70 -20.20 6.86 -9.09
C SER A 70 -19.10 6.73 -10.14
N PHE A 71 -19.32 7.19 -11.38
CA PHE A 71 -18.43 7.01 -12.53
C PHE A 71 -18.01 5.54 -12.74
N THR A 72 -18.97 4.63 -12.58
CA THR A 72 -18.72 3.19 -12.60
C THR A 72 -19.42 2.51 -13.78
N ALA A 73 -18.70 1.62 -14.46
CA ALA A 73 -19.29 0.73 -15.45
C ALA A 73 -19.88 -0.50 -14.77
N ILE A 74 -21.18 -0.71 -14.91
CA ILE A 74 -21.90 -1.86 -14.35
C ILE A 74 -22.03 -2.93 -15.43
N LEU A 75 -21.42 -4.09 -15.21
CA LEU A 75 -21.50 -5.23 -16.12
C LEU A 75 -22.43 -6.30 -15.54
N THR A 76 -23.48 -6.65 -16.28
CA THR A 76 -24.43 -7.69 -15.90
C THR A 76 -24.27 -8.88 -16.84
N SER A 77 -23.93 -10.05 -16.28
CA SER A 77 -23.82 -11.30 -17.04
C SER A 77 -25.17 -11.82 -17.50
N PRO A 78 -25.27 -12.49 -18.67
CA PRO A 78 -26.51 -13.13 -19.11
C PRO A 78 -26.93 -14.21 -18.11
N GLY A 79 -28.15 -14.12 -17.60
CA GLY A 79 -28.74 -15.08 -16.68
C GLY A 79 -28.84 -14.65 -15.21
N ALA A 80 -28.39 -13.45 -14.86
CA ALA A 80 -28.65 -12.85 -13.56
C ALA A 80 -30.11 -12.34 -13.51
N SER A 81 -30.98 -13.02 -12.77
CA SER A 81 -32.37 -12.60 -12.54
C SER A 81 -32.37 -11.48 -11.50
N VAL A 82 -32.74 -10.27 -11.91
CA VAL A 82 -32.90 -9.14 -10.98
C VAL A 82 -34.26 -9.27 -10.31
N THR A 83 -34.28 -9.60 -9.05
CA THR A 83 -35.48 -9.47 -8.20
C THR A 83 -35.51 -8.03 -7.68
N PRO A 84 -36.59 -7.25 -7.85
CA PRO A 84 -36.62 -5.89 -7.34
C PRO A 84 -36.64 -5.87 -5.82
N GLU A 85 -35.74 -5.11 -5.24
CA GLU A 85 -35.56 -4.92 -3.80
C GLU A 85 -36.62 -3.97 -3.22
N PRO A 86 -37.20 -4.25 -2.05
CA PRO A 86 -38.14 -3.35 -1.38
C PRO A 86 -37.39 -2.18 -0.71
N SER A 87 -38.03 -1.01 -0.75
CA SER A 87 -37.62 0.30 -0.24
C SER A 87 -36.98 0.29 1.15
N PRO A 88 -35.95 1.13 1.43
CA PRO A 88 -35.06 1.01 2.58
C PRO A 88 -35.71 1.39 3.90
N GLY A 89 -35.59 0.50 4.89
CA GLY A 89 -35.71 0.78 6.30
C GLY A 89 -34.39 1.30 6.88
N PRO A 90 -34.36 1.81 8.12
CA PRO A 90 -33.20 2.53 8.66
C PRO A 90 -31.93 1.67 8.71
N SER A 91 -30.86 2.29 8.26
CA SER A 91 -29.51 1.75 8.04
C SER A 91 -28.93 1.07 9.28
N PRO A 92 -28.49 -0.17 9.20
CA PRO A 92 -27.57 -0.75 10.17
C PRO A 92 -26.14 -0.33 9.85
N THR A 93 -25.33 -0.17 10.89
CA THR A 93 -23.89 0.08 10.87
C THR A 93 -23.17 -0.74 9.79
N PRO A 94 -22.31 -0.14 8.96
CA PRO A 94 -21.68 -0.87 7.87
C PRO A 94 -20.71 -1.93 8.40
N THR A 95 -21.05 -3.18 8.11
CA THR A 95 -20.11 -4.30 8.16
C THR A 95 -19.08 -4.09 7.04
N PRO A 96 -17.78 -4.35 7.24
CA PRO A 96 -16.80 -4.22 6.18
C PRO A 96 -17.20 -5.07 4.98
N LEU A 97 -17.27 -4.45 3.79
CA LEU A 97 -17.51 -5.18 2.54
C LEU A 97 -16.37 -6.20 2.36
N PRO A 98 -16.71 -7.46 2.02
CA PRO A 98 -15.69 -8.42 1.65
C PRO A 98 -14.98 -7.94 0.37
N THR A 99 -13.67 -8.05 0.35
CA THR A 99 -12.84 -8.02 -0.87
C THR A 99 -13.55 -8.81 -1.96
N PRO A 100 -13.59 -8.35 -3.24
CA PRO A 100 -14.18 -9.13 -4.32
C PRO A 100 -13.62 -10.55 -4.27
N ALA A 101 -14.47 -11.52 -3.97
CA ALA A 101 -14.05 -12.90 -3.91
C ALA A 101 -13.55 -13.31 -5.30
N LEU A 102 -12.30 -13.74 -5.38
CA LEU A 102 -11.80 -14.48 -6.54
C LEU A 102 -12.79 -15.60 -6.86
N PRO A 103 -12.96 -15.99 -8.13
CA PRO A 103 -13.86 -17.09 -8.48
C PRO A 103 -13.54 -18.30 -7.60
N PRO A 104 -14.55 -19.05 -7.12
CA PRO A 104 -14.31 -20.18 -6.25
C PRO A 104 -13.36 -21.16 -6.92
N VAL A 105 -12.34 -21.61 -6.17
CA VAL A 105 -11.45 -22.70 -6.57
C VAL A 105 -12.32 -23.90 -6.97
N PRO A 106 -12.07 -24.54 -8.13
CA PRO A 106 -12.84 -25.69 -8.57
C PRO A 106 -12.83 -26.78 -7.50
N SER A 107 -13.99 -27.09 -6.94
CA SER A 107 -14.12 -28.15 -5.93
C SER A 107 -13.76 -29.50 -6.56
N GLY A 108 -12.66 -30.11 -6.12
CA GLY A 108 -12.15 -31.40 -6.60
C GLY A 108 -10.75 -31.34 -7.21
N ASP A 109 -10.09 -30.19 -7.16
CA ASP A 109 -8.68 -30.03 -7.54
C ASP A 109 -7.84 -29.96 -6.25
N ASP A 110 -6.94 -30.90 -6.05
CA ASP A 110 -6.01 -30.92 -4.89
C ASP A 110 -4.86 -29.90 -5.05
N ARG A 111 -4.89 -29.08 -6.10
CA ARG A 111 -3.90 -28.03 -6.35
C ARG A 111 -4.20 -26.81 -5.48
N GLY A 112 -3.17 -26.24 -4.89
CA GLY A 112 -3.25 -24.93 -4.26
C GLY A 112 -3.14 -23.80 -5.30
N TYR A 113 -3.66 -22.64 -4.97
CA TYR A 113 -3.59 -21.47 -5.85
C TYR A 113 -2.81 -20.32 -5.20
N ILE A 114 -1.88 -19.74 -5.96
CA ILE A 114 -1.32 -18.43 -5.64
C ILE A 114 -2.33 -17.39 -6.12
N THR A 115 -2.87 -16.63 -5.18
CA THR A 115 -3.89 -15.61 -5.43
C THR A 115 -3.32 -14.22 -5.65
N GLY A 116 -2.07 -13.99 -5.18
CA GLY A 116 -1.35 -12.75 -5.38
C GLY A 116 0.10 -12.84 -4.93
N VAL A 117 0.94 -11.96 -5.49
CA VAL A 117 2.29 -11.67 -4.99
C VAL A 117 2.41 -10.16 -4.93
N SER A 118 2.72 -9.63 -3.76
CA SER A 118 2.82 -8.19 -3.52
C SER A 118 4.05 -7.84 -2.69
N SER A 119 4.49 -6.60 -2.77
CA SER A 119 5.57 -6.06 -1.95
C SER A 119 5.08 -4.80 -1.26
N ASP A 120 5.52 -4.63 -0.02
CA ASP A 120 5.24 -3.47 0.81
C ASP A 120 6.58 -2.87 1.27
N SER A 121 6.85 -1.64 0.84
CA SER A 121 8.10 -0.94 1.13
C SER A 121 8.21 -0.50 2.59
N ASP A 122 7.11 -0.11 3.23
CA ASP A 122 7.14 0.42 4.59
C ASP A 122 7.35 -0.66 5.65
N THR A 123 6.89 -1.87 5.37
CA THR A 123 7.13 -3.05 6.20
C THR A 123 8.34 -3.87 5.75
N GLN A 124 8.90 -3.56 4.57
CA GLN A 124 9.98 -4.32 3.92
C GLN A 124 9.59 -5.79 3.71
N THR A 125 8.33 -6.05 3.33
CA THR A 125 7.81 -7.42 3.16
C THR A 125 7.43 -7.72 1.72
N VAL A 126 7.59 -9.00 1.36
CA VAL A 126 6.99 -9.61 0.18
C VAL A 126 5.98 -10.65 0.67
N LEU A 127 4.74 -10.54 0.21
CA LEU A 127 3.66 -11.47 0.55
C LEU A 127 3.30 -12.30 -0.68
N ILE A 128 3.35 -13.62 -0.53
CA ILE A 128 2.88 -14.60 -1.49
C ILE A 128 1.56 -15.15 -0.97
N GLU A 129 0.45 -14.66 -1.48
CA GLU A 129 -0.90 -15.03 -1.02
C GLU A 129 -1.34 -16.34 -1.63
N THR A 130 -1.92 -17.21 -0.80
CA THR A 130 -2.42 -18.52 -1.21
C THR A 130 -3.83 -18.76 -0.67
N ASP A 131 -4.59 -19.65 -1.30
CA ASP A 131 -5.92 -20.05 -0.87
C ASP A 131 -5.92 -21.11 0.25
N HIS A 132 -4.74 -21.60 0.65
CA HIS A 132 -4.53 -22.60 1.68
C HIS A 132 -3.20 -22.38 2.39
N VAL A 133 -2.93 -23.14 3.44
CA VAL A 133 -1.59 -23.15 4.09
C VAL A 133 -0.60 -23.83 3.15
N PRO A 134 0.39 -23.10 2.60
CA PRO A 134 1.28 -23.65 1.57
C PRO A 134 2.40 -24.52 2.18
N GLU A 135 2.75 -25.58 1.47
CA GLU A 135 4.08 -26.17 1.60
C GLU A 135 5.04 -25.39 0.72
N TYR A 136 6.24 -25.09 1.23
CA TYR A 136 7.22 -24.31 0.49
C TYR A 136 8.66 -24.73 0.78
N ARG A 137 9.57 -24.32 -0.10
CA ARG A 137 11.03 -24.44 0.06
C ARG A 137 11.67 -23.11 -0.21
N VAL A 138 12.72 -22.83 0.55
CA VAL A 138 13.53 -21.63 0.34
C VAL A 138 14.90 -22.07 -0.22
N LEU A 139 15.32 -21.44 -1.29
CA LEU A 139 16.61 -21.66 -1.94
C LEU A 139 17.43 -20.38 -1.83
N ASP A 140 18.55 -20.47 -1.13
CA ASP A 140 19.57 -19.42 -1.13
C ASP A 140 20.43 -19.56 -2.38
N LEU A 141 20.37 -18.57 -3.27
CA LEU A 141 21.10 -18.53 -4.53
C LEU A 141 22.21 -17.47 -4.54
N GLY A 142 22.53 -16.92 -3.36
CA GLY A 142 23.54 -15.90 -3.14
C GLY A 142 23.00 -14.48 -3.36
N ASP A 143 22.98 -14.00 -4.59
CA ASP A 143 22.46 -12.68 -4.98
C ASP A 143 20.92 -12.62 -5.08
N ARG A 144 20.26 -13.71 -4.80
CA ARG A 144 18.79 -13.85 -4.83
C ARG A 144 18.32 -14.99 -3.94
N VAL A 145 17.06 -14.94 -3.58
CA VAL A 145 16.37 -16.00 -2.85
C VAL A 145 15.17 -16.46 -3.66
N ALA A 146 14.98 -17.77 -3.78
CA ALA A 146 13.77 -18.31 -4.36
C ALA A 146 12.90 -18.98 -3.27
N VAL A 147 11.61 -18.70 -3.31
CA VAL A 147 10.58 -19.36 -2.53
C VAL A 147 9.75 -20.21 -3.49
N ASP A 148 9.88 -21.52 -3.39
CA ASP A 148 9.11 -22.49 -4.18
C ASP A 148 7.84 -22.88 -3.38
N VAL A 149 6.69 -22.52 -3.88
CA VAL A 149 5.39 -22.93 -3.30
C VAL A 149 4.96 -24.19 -4.02
N LEU A 150 4.94 -25.30 -3.27
CA LEU A 150 4.81 -26.66 -3.81
C LEU A 150 3.34 -27.02 -4.06
N GLY A 151 3.06 -27.75 -5.13
CA GLY A 151 1.70 -28.14 -5.51
C GLY A 151 0.79 -26.96 -5.88
N ALA A 152 1.36 -25.78 -6.13
CA ALA A 152 0.61 -24.55 -6.39
C ALA A 152 0.62 -24.16 -7.87
N VAL A 153 -0.46 -23.50 -8.29
CA VAL A 153 -0.62 -22.91 -9.63
C VAL A 153 -1.03 -21.43 -9.51
N LEU A 154 -0.66 -20.64 -10.50
CA LEU A 154 -1.05 -19.24 -10.57
C LEU A 154 -2.55 -19.12 -10.89
N HIS A 155 -3.29 -18.45 -10.03
CA HIS A 155 -4.74 -18.26 -10.23
C HIS A 155 -5.05 -17.35 -11.40
N SER A 156 -4.18 -16.38 -11.68
CA SER A 156 -4.34 -15.42 -12.79
C SER A 156 -4.24 -16.06 -14.18
N GLY A 157 -3.77 -17.30 -14.28
CA GLY A 157 -3.54 -17.95 -15.57
C GLY A 157 -2.47 -17.26 -16.41
N GLU A 158 -1.65 -16.40 -15.80
CA GLU A 158 -0.54 -15.72 -16.46
C GLU A 158 0.47 -16.73 -16.98
N ALA A 159 0.73 -16.70 -18.28
CA ALA A 159 1.75 -17.52 -18.90
C ALA A 159 3.06 -16.73 -18.98
N GLY A 160 4.12 -17.26 -18.36
CA GLY A 160 5.44 -16.68 -18.39
C GLY A 160 5.86 -16.06 -17.05
N MET A 161 7.01 -15.39 -17.08
CA MET A 161 7.60 -14.78 -15.89
C MET A 161 6.98 -13.39 -15.68
N VAL A 162 6.43 -13.17 -14.51
CA VAL A 162 5.94 -11.85 -14.06
C VAL A 162 7.03 -11.20 -13.22
N THR A 163 7.24 -9.89 -13.40
CA THR A 163 8.15 -9.09 -12.59
C THR A 163 7.35 -7.97 -11.92
N ILE A 164 7.48 -7.87 -10.61
CA ILE A 164 6.91 -6.77 -9.82
C ILE A 164 8.06 -5.81 -9.50
N PRO A 165 7.94 -4.52 -9.84
CA PRO A 165 8.86 -3.50 -9.32
C PRO A 165 8.70 -3.42 -7.80
N VAL A 166 9.81 -3.29 -7.10
CA VAL A 166 9.86 -3.27 -5.63
C VAL A 166 10.56 -1.99 -5.21
N ASP A 167 9.86 -1.17 -4.44
CA ASP A 167 10.49 -0.07 -3.71
C ASP A 167 10.86 -0.59 -2.31
N ASN A 168 12.05 -1.21 -2.20
CA ASN A 168 12.51 -1.87 -0.99
C ASN A 168 14.01 -1.62 -0.80
N ASP A 169 14.46 -1.46 0.45
CA ASP A 169 15.85 -1.12 0.73
C ASP A 169 16.81 -2.30 0.52
N MET A 170 16.28 -3.53 0.48
CA MET A 170 17.09 -4.76 0.43
C MET A 170 16.79 -5.64 -0.77
N ILE A 171 15.63 -5.46 -1.42
CA ILE A 171 15.17 -6.25 -2.55
C ILE A 171 15.02 -5.33 -3.76
N THR A 172 15.58 -5.69 -4.90
CA THR A 172 15.55 -4.88 -6.13
C THR A 172 14.43 -5.26 -7.08
N ALA A 173 14.00 -6.52 -7.05
CA ALA A 173 12.86 -7.00 -7.82
C ALA A 173 12.30 -8.30 -7.23
N VAL A 174 11.02 -8.52 -7.46
CA VAL A 174 10.36 -9.82 -7.25
C VAL A 174 9.87 -10.34 -8.57
N ARG A 175 10.22 -11.56 -8.87
CA ARG A 175 9.84 -12.25 -10.09
C ARG A 175 9.17 -13.56 -9.74
N TYR A 176 8.10 -13.94 -10.43
CA TYR A 176 7.48 -15.24 -10.22
C TYR A 176 7.02 -15.87 -11.53
N TYR A 177 6.97 -17.19 -11.53
CA TYR A 177 6.50 -17.98 -12.67
C TYR A 177 6.13 -19.39 -12.22
N GLN A 178 5.31 -20.03 -13.04
CA GLN A 178 4.86 -21.39 -12.80
C GLN A 178 5.75 -22.40 -13.50
N HIS A 179 6.13 -23.45 -12.77
CA HIS A 179 6.69 -24.67 -13.32
C HIS A 179 5.61 -25.73 -13.43
N GLU A 180 5.46 -26.30 -14.61
CA GLU A 180 4.50 -27.39 -14.89
C GLU A 180 5.08 -28.77 -14.58
N ASP A 181 6.40 -28.87 -14.48
CA ASP A 181 7.11 -30.11 -14.19
C ASP A 181 7.54 -30.17 -12.72
N ASP A 182 7.68 -31.41 -12.20
CA ASP A 182 8.25 -31.64 -10.89
C ASP A 182 9.72 -31.17 -10.84
N LEU A 183 10.03 -30.25 -9.97
CA LEU A 183 11.38 -29.75 -9.70
C LEU A 183 12.20 -30.69 -8.80
N GLY A 184 11.78 -31.92 -8.63
CA GLY A 184 12.39 -32.93 -7.75
C GLY A 184 11.84 -32.93 -6.33
N TYR A 185 10.70 -32.29 -6.11
CA TYR A 185 10.03 -32.22 -4.82
C TYR A 185 8.90 -33.25 -4.67
N GLY A 186 8.55 -33.95 -5.76
CA GLY A 186 7.41 -34.88 -5.80
C GLY A 186 6.06 -34.20 -6.06
N TYR A 187 6.06 -32.94 -6.46
CA TYR A 187 4.88 -32.15 -6.81
C TYR A 187 4.87 -31.84 -8.31
N PRO A 188 3.73 -32.09 -9.01
CA PRO A 188 3.65 -31.87 -10.46
C PRO A 188 3.64 -30.39 -10.85
N HIS A 189 3.35 -29.48 -9.91
CA HIS A 189 3.32 -28.04 -10.14
C HIS A 189 4.06 -27.33 -9.00
N THR A 190 4.73 -26.24 -9.32
CA THR A 190 5.39 -25.37 -8.34
C THR A 190 5.40 -23.94 -8.85
N VAL A 191 5.01 -23.01 -8.03
CA VAL A 191 5.22 -21.58 -8.31
C VAL A 191 6.49 -21.13 -7.62
N ARG A 192 7.45 -20.66 -8.40
CA ARG A 192 8.70 -20.09 -7.88
C ARG A 192 8.62 -18.58 -7.84
N VAL A 193 8.81 -18.02 -6.66
CA VAL A 193 8.93 -16.57 -6.43
C VAL A 193 10.38 -16.26 -6.11
N VAL A 194 11.03 -15.42 -6.93
CA VAL A 194 12.44 -15.05 -6.80
C VAL A 194 12.55 -13.61 -6.37
N LEU A 195 13.29 -13.37 -5.31
CA LEU A 195 13.63 -12.06 -4.78
C LEU A 195 15.09 -11.76 -5.16
N ASP A 196 15.32 -10.73 -5.97
CA ASP A 196 16.68 -10.25 -6.29
C ASP A 196 17.16 -9.33 -5.17
N LEU A 197 18.31 -9.64 -4.57
CA LEU A 197 18.81 -8.92 -3.40
C LEU A 197 19.76 -7.79 -3.80
N LYS A 198 19.78 -6.72 -3.02
CA LYS A 198 20.83 -5.70 -3.13
C LYS A 198 22.18 -6.24 -2.65
N SER A 199 23.25 -5.61 -3.12
CA SER A 199 24.62 -5.97 -2.71
C SER A 199 24.77 -5.89 -1.19
N GLY A 200 25.37 -6.91 -0.60
CA GLY A 200 25.57 -7.01 0.84
C GLY A 200 24.42 -7.70 1.60
N ILE A 201 23.26 -7.82 1.01
CA ILE A 201 22.10 -8.51 1.61
C ILE A 201 22.20 -10.01 1.33
N THR A 202 21.95 -10.83 2.35
CA THR A 202 21.95 -12.29 2.26
C THR A 202 20.74 -12.90 2.91
N TYR A 203 20.29 -14.07 2.42
CA TYR A 203 19.16 -14.77 3.00
C TYR A 203 19.34 -15.06 4.50
N SER A 204 20.47 -15.67 4.84
CA SER A 204 20.73 -16.14 6.22
C SER A 204 20.80 -15.03 7.26
N LYS A 205 21.08 -13.80 6.83
CA LYS A 205 21.33 -12.66 7.72
C LYS A 205 20.16 -11.66 7.71
N ASN A 206 19.55 -11.45 6.56
CA ASN A 206 18.67 -10.31 6.33
C ASN A 206 17.24 -10.67 5.94
N LEU A 207 16.91 -11.96 5.76
CA LEU A 207 15.55 -12.35 5.40
C LEU A 207 14.98 -13.40 6.35
N LYS A 208 13.70 -13.24 6.68
CA LYS A 208 12.89 -14.20 7.40
C LYS A 208 11.74 -14.64 6.52
N VAL A 209 11.56 -15.95 6.35
CA VAL A 209 10.48 -16.53 5.56
C VAL A 209 9.57 -17.34 6.48
N GLU A 210 8.29 -17.01 6.50
CA GLU A 210 7.30 -17.62 7.38
C GLU A 210 6.02 -17.94 6.61
N ALA A 211 5.47 -19.15 6.84
CA ALA A 211 4.13 -19.47 6.36
C ALA A 211 3.07 -19.01 7.37
N GLY A 212 2.00 -18.41 6.85
CA GLY A 212 0.77 -18.11 7.57
C GLY A 212 -0.39 -18.96 7.05
N SER A 213 -1.59 -18.68 7.56
CA SER A 213 -2.83 -19.38 7.15
C SER A 213 -3.23 -19.12 5.70
N SER A 214 -2.72 -18.05 5.09
CA SER A 214 -3.12 -17.56 3.76
C SER A 214 -1.94 -17.18 2.86
N GLY A 215 -0.74 -17.71 3.12
CA GLY A 215 0.41 -17.43 2.27
C GLY A 215 1.76 -17.56 2.95
N VAL A 216 2.80 -17.18 2.21
CA VAL A 216 4.19 -17.07 2.69
C VAL A 216 4.58 -15.60 2.74
N ARG A 217 5.06 -15.15 3.89
CA ARG A 217 5.62 -13.82 4.10
C ARG A 217 7.14 -13.89 4.11
N VAL A 218 7.77 -13.04 3.32
CA VAL A 218 9.21 -12.79 3.37
C VAL A 218 9.40 -11.39 3.94
N THR A 219 10.04 -11.29 5.10
CA THR A 219 10.39 -10.00 5.72
C THR A 219 11.88 -9.78 5.54
N ALA A 220 12.25 -8.65 4.96
CA ALA A 220 13.64 -8.21 4.87
C ALA A 220 13.95 -7.24 6.02
N PHE A 221 15.16 -7.33 6.59
CA PHE A 221 15.59 -6.47 7.70
C PHE A 221 17.12 -6.29 7.69
N LEU A 222 17.57 -5.13 8.16
CA LEU A 222 18.98 -4.89 8.44
C LEU A 222 19.30 -5.34 9.87
N THR A 223 20.47 -5.94 10.05
CA THR A 223 21.01 -6.22 11.38
C THR A 223 21.89 -5.03 11.84
N ASP A 224 22.14 -4.92 13.14
CA ASP A 224 22.97 -3.83 13.69
C ASP A 224 24.34 -3.68 13.00
N GLY A 225 24.89 -4.78 12.47
CA GLY A 225 26.17 -4.77 11.74
C GLY A 225 26.05 -4.37 10.27
N ASP A 226 24.85 -4.19 9.74
CA ASP A 226 24.58 -3.74 8.36
C ASP A 226 24.22 -2.26 8.30
N ARG A 227 23.91 -1.65 9.46
CA ARG A 227 23.56 -0.23 9.57
C ARG A 227 24.84 0.59 9.60
N GLU A 228 24.85 1.67 8.82
CA GLU A 228 25.88 2.69 8.96
C GLU A 228 25.55 3.55 10.19
N ASP A 229 26.58 3.96 10.95
CA ASP A 229 26.38 4.88 12.06
C ASP A 229 25.79 6.19 11.54
N THR A 230 24.62 6.57 12.05
CA THR A 230 23.97 7.82 11.66
C THR A 230 24.71 9.00 12.27
N ASP A 231 25.50 9.69 11.47
CA ASP A 231 26.17 10.95 11.87
C ASP A 231 25.16 12.13 11.76
N PHE A 232 24.10 12.02 12.55
CA PHE A 232 23.02 12.99 12.57
C PHE A 232 23.28 14.09 13.60
N THR A 233 23.20 15.34 13.15
CA THR A 233 23.26 16.52 14.02
C THR A 233 21.95 17.29 13.91
N PRO A 234 21.20 17.47 15.01
CA PRO A 234 19.98 18.25 15.01
C PRO A 234 20.21 19.68 14.50
N SER A 235 19.27 20.20 13.71
CA SER A 235 19.33 21.58 13.18
C SER A 235 19.24 22.65 14.27
N ALA A 236 18.72 22.29 15.46
CA ALA A 236 18.66 23.15 16.63
C ALA A 236 19.18 22.42 17.88
N PRO A 237 19.81 23.12 18.84
CA PRO A 237 20.25 22.53 20.11
C PRO A 237 19.08 21.93 20.89
N ILE A 238 19.26 20.71 21.43
CA ILE A 238 18.30 20.04 22.30
C ILE A 238 18.49 20.55 23.73
N ASP A 239 17.42 21.08 24.31
CA ASP A 239 17.37 21.47 25.74
C ASP A 239 17.03 20.22 26.58
N PRO A 240 17.94 19.73 27.42
CA PRO A 240 17.74 18.49 28.17
C PRO A 240 16.64 18.60 29.26
N SER A 241 16.12 19.80 29.52
CA SER A 241 15.00 19.99 30.46
C SER A 241 13.62 19.83 29.82
N LYS A 242 13.56 19.61 28.51
CA LYS A 242 12.32 19.53 27.72
C LYS A 242 12.22 18.17 27.04
N SER A 243 10.99 17.66 26.92
CA SER A 243 10.78 16.47 26.10
C SER A 243 11.11 16.74 24.63
N THR A 244 11.73 15.73 24.01
CA THR A 244 12.14 15.73 22.62
C THR A 244 11.18 14.89 21.78
N ILE A 245 10.63 15.48 20.73
CA ILE A 245 9.73 14.84 19.78
C ILE A 245 10.42 14.78 18.43
N VAL A 246 10.59 13.59 17.88
CA VAL A 246 11.03 13.43 16.50
C VAL A 246 9.80 13.36 15.60
N LEU A 247 9.79 14.20 14.57
CA LEU A 247 8.78 14.21 13.53
C LEU A 247 9.39 13.70 12.24
N ASP A 248 8.74 12.71 11.67
CA ASP A 248 9.14 12.08 10.44
C ASP A 248 8.15 12.46 9.32
N ALA A 249 8.67 13.09 8.26
CA ALA A 249 7.91 13.31 7.05
C ALA A 249 8.11 12.12 6.12
N GLY A 250 7.07 11.32 5.90
CA GLY A 250 7.14 10.13 5.06
C GLY A 250 7.71 10.39 3.68
N HIS A 251 8.38 9.39 3.09
CA HIS A 251 9.00 9.45 1.76
C HIS A 251 10.05 10.57 1.62
N GLY A 252 10.32 11.06 0.39
CA GLY A 252 11.28 12.14 0.11
C GLY A 252 12.26 11.78 -1.00
N GLY A 253 12.83 12.79 -1.66
CA GLY A 253 13.75 12.58 -2.76
C GLY A 253 13.16 11.78 -3.91
N ALA A 254 13.78 10.67 -4.26
CA ALA A 254 13.31 9.76 -5.30
C ALA A 254 12.05 8.97 -4.90
N ARG A 255 11.79 8.81 -3.61
CA ARG A 255 10.59 8.12 -3.09
C ARG A 255 9.43 9.11 -3.00
N SER A 256 8.57 9.10 -4.01
CA SER A 256 7.41 10.00 -4.10
C SER A 256 6.29 9.69 -3.08
N GLY A 257 6.21 8.43 -2.60
CA GLY A 257 5.00 7.90 -1.99
C GLY A 257 3.87 7.80 -3.03
N ALA A 258 2.64 7.85 -2.57
CA ALA A 258 1.48 7.86 -3.44
C ALA A 258 1.46 9.08 -4.36
N VAL A 259 1.02 8.89 -5.61
CA VAL A 259 0.93 9.94 -6.64
C VAL A 259 -0.47 9.95 -7.22
N TYR A 260 -1.17 11.09 -7.09
CA TYR A 260 -2.52 11.24 -7.61
C TYR A 260 -2.70 12.64 -8.23
N PRO A 261 -3.46 12.76 -9.36
CA PRO A 261 -3.76 14.05 -9.94
C PRO A 261 -4.79 14.83 -9.12
N ASP A 262 -4.57 16.14 -8.96
CA ASP A 262 -5.59 17.05 -8.42
C ASP A 262 -6.70 17.34 -9.46
N ALA A 263 -7.66 18.18 -9.08
CA ALA A 263 -8.76 18.58 -9.97
C ALA A 263 -8.31 19.31 -11.24
N SER A 264 -7.08 19.84 -11.31
CA SER A 264 -6.48 20.46 -12.49
C SER A 264 -5.73 19.48 -13.38
N GLY A 265 -5.52 18.23 -12.91
CA GLY A 265 -4.69 17.23 -13.54
C GLY A 265 -3.20 17.34 -13.19
N THR A 266 -2.85 18.17 -12.20
CA THR A 266 -1.46 18.28 -11.70
C THR A 266 -1.19 17.14 -10.72
N GLU A 267 -0.08 16.43 -10.89
CA GLU A 267 0.34 15.38 -9.97
C GLU A 267 0.66 15.95 -8.59
N VAL A 268 0.08 15.34 -7.58
CA VAL A 268 0.34 15.60 -6.17
C VAL A 268 1.08 14.41 -5.61
N LEU A 269 2.22 14.68 -4.96
CA LEU A 269 3.08 13.66 -4.38
C LEU A 269 2.86 13.60 -2.87
N GLU A 270 2.76 12.41 -2.32
CA GLU A 270 2.62 12.21 -0.88
C GLU A 270 3.76 12.86 -0.08
N LYS A 271 5.00 12.70 -0.54
CA LYS A 271 6.18 13.29 0.10
C LYS A 271 6.07 14.78 0.36
N ASP A 272 5.41 15.53 -0.55
CA ASP A 272 5.26 17.00 -0.44
C ASP A 272 4.18 17.35 0.60
N LEU A 273 3.08 16.61 0.61
CA LEU A 273 2.01 16.76 1.60
C LEU A 273 2.50 16.41 3.00
N ALA A 274 3.20 15.27 3.14
CA ALA A 274 3.79 14.82 4.39
C ALA A 274 4.76 15.88 4.95
N LEU A 275 5.69 16.40 4.12
CA LEU A 275 6.63 17.42 4.54
C LEU A 275 5.90 18.71 4.98
N SER A 276 4.93 19.16 4.19
CA SER A 276 4.18 20.39 4.50
C SER A 276 3.47 20.29 5.85
N MET A 277 2.79 19.18 6.14
CA MET A 277 2.10 18.94 7.41
C MET A 277 3.08 18.80 8.57
N THR A 278 4.20 18.12 8.36
CA THR A 278 5.25 17.93 9.38
C THR A 278 5.88 19.27 9.79
N LEU A 279 6.17 20.17 8.84
CA LEU A 279 6.70 21.49 9.15
C LEU A 279 5.71 22.34 9.97
N LYS A 280 4.44 22.28 9.65
CA LYS A 280 3.38 22.96 10.43
C LYS A 280 3.24 22.37 11.85
N LEU A 281 3.38 21.06 11.99
CA LEU A 281 3.36 20.37 13.29
C LEU A 281 4.57 20.76 14.13
N ARG A 282 5.78 20.79 13.54
CA ARG A 282 6.99 21.29 14.17
C ARG A 282 6.77 22.66 14.80
N ASP A 283 6.27 23.62 14.02
CA ASP A 283 6.10 25.00 14.46
C ASP A 283 5.16 25.11 15.68
N ARG A 284 4.11 24.27 15.72
CA ARG A 284 3.20 24.21 16.86
C ARG A 284 3.83 23.61 18.11
N LEU A 285 4.57 22.53 17.98
CA LEU A 285 5.22 21.88 19.11
C LEU A 285 6.38 22.71 19.67
N VAL A 286 7.16 23.36 18.80
CA VAL A 286 8.21 24.33 19.22
C VAL A 286 7.57 25.50 19.97
N ALA A 287 6.47 26.07 19.48
CA ALA A 287 5.73 27.13 20.15
C ALA A 287 5.14 26.67 21.51
N ALA A 288 4.83 25.39 21.66
CA ALA A 288 4.38 24.78 22.92
C ALA A 288 5.54 24.46 23.88
N GLY A 289 6.80 24.68 23.48
CA GLY A 289 7.97 24.58 24.35
C GLY A 289 8.73 23.25 24.30
N TYR A 290 8.42 22.37 23.35
CA TYR A 290 9.11 21.09 23.17
C TYR A 290 10.38 21.23 22.30
N ASN A 291 11.34 20.34 22.47
CA ASN A 291 12.36 20.10 21.47
C ASN A 291 11.73 19.33 20.32
N VAL A 292 12.00 19.78 19.10
CA VAL A 292 11.52 19.08 17.90
C VAL A 292 12.69 18.84 16.96
N VAL A 293 12.85 17.60 16.56
CA VAL A 293 13.84 17.15 15.59
C VAL A 293 13.08 16.58 14.39
N LEU A 294 13.53 16.87 13.18
CA LEU A 294 12.94 16.39 11.94
C LEU A 294 13.86 15.37 11.29
N THR A 295 13.32 14.29 10.75
CA THR A 295 14.10 13.34 9.94
C THR A 295 14.53 13.97 8.63
N ARG A 296 13.70 14.86 8.06
CA ARG A 296 14.02 15.72 6.92
C ARG A 296 13.30 17.06 6.99
N GLU A 297 13.95 18.12 6.52
CA GLU A 297 13.40 19.48 6.47
C GLU A 297 13.14 19.96 5.03
N SER A 298 13.52 19.15 4.04
CA SER A 298 13.38 19.43 2.61
C SER A 298 13.06 18.16 1.84
N ASP A 299 12.96 18.25 0.52
CA ASP A 299 12.74 17.10 -0.35
C ASP A 299 14.06 16.32 -0.56
N VAL A 300 14.48 15.59 0.46
CA VAL A 300 15.62 14.68 0.44
C VAL A 300 15.14 13.27 0.80
N GLU A 301 15.82 12.27 0.27
CA GLU A 301 15.60 10.88 0.66
C GLU A 301 16.25 10.61 2.01
N VAL A 302 15.53 9.96 2.89
CA VAL A 302 16.01 9.41 4.16
C VAL A 302 15.54 7.97 4.22
N ASP A 303 16.48 7.05 4.44
CA ASP A 303 16.20 5.62 4.54
C ASP A 303 15.27 5.31 5.73
N LEU A 304 14.49 4.24 5.66
CA LEU A 304 13.54 3.88 6.73
C LEU A 304 14.22 3.61 8.06
N TYR A 305 15.37 2.93 8.04
CA TYR A 305 16.13 2.65 9.25
C TYR A 305 16.79 3.92 9.78
N GLU A 306 17.34 4.77 8.91
CA GLU A 306 17.92 6.06 9.28
C GLU A 306 16.92 6.95 10.02
N ARG A 307 15.62 6.92 9.66
CA ARG A 307 14.57 7.66 10.37
C ARG A 307 14.45 7.23 11.84
N ALA A 308 14.50 5.94 12.09
CA ALA A 308 14.49 5.38 13.44
C ALA A 308 15.80 5.67 14.19
N ASP A 309 16.95 5.52 13.50
CA ASP A 309 18.27 5.77 14.08
C ASP A 309 18.44 7.23 14.51
N ILE A 310 17.94 8.19 13.72
CA ILE A 310 17.87 9.62 14.11
C ILE A 310 17.12 9.78 15.43
N ALA A 311 15.95 9.14 15.58
CA ALA A 311 15.15 9.26 16.79
C ALA A 311 15.81 8.61 18.01
N ASN A 312 16.45 7.46 17.80
CA ASN A 312 17.18 6.72 18.83
C ASN A 312 18.43 7.51 19.27
N ALA A 313 19.21 8.06 18.32
CA ALA A 313 20.42 8.83 18.58
C ALA A 313 20.19 10.09 19.42
N VAL A 314 19.04 10.77 19.21
CA VAL A 314 18.70 11.96 20.01
C VAL A 314 17.99 11.65 21.32
N GLY A 315 17.72 10.37 21.60
CA GLY A 315 16.99 9.93 22.78
C GLY A 315 15.59 10.54 22.87
N ALA A 316 14.83 10.47 21.79
CA ALA A 316 13.51 11.08 21.71
C ALA A 316 12.53 10.46 22.72
N ASP A 317 11.56 11.25 23.22
CA ASP A 317 10.44 10.78 24.03
C ASP A 317 9.30 10.25 23.16
N LEU A 318 9.08 10.88 21.98
CA LEU A 318 8.09 10.48 21.01
C LEU A 318 8.67 10.50 19.59
N PHE A 319 8.20 9.55 18.77
CA PHE A 319 8.36 9.54 17.32
C PHE A 319 6.98 9.60 16.65
N ILE A 320 6.78 10.53 15.72
CA ILE A 320 5.52 10.72 15.01
C ILE A 320 5.82 10.83 13.52
N SER A 321 5.48 9.80 12.74
CA SER A 321 5.57 9.78 11.29
C SER A 321 4.28 10.25 10.66
N ILE A 322 4.36 11.05 9.61
CA ILE A 322 3.23 11.67 8.89
C ILE A 322 3.21 11.17 7.46
N HIS A 323 2.08 10.57 7.08
CA HIS A 323 1.80 9.99 5.79
C HIS A 323 0.43 10.38 5.25
N CYS A 324 0.18 10.08 3.98
CA CYS A 324 -1.12 10.17 3.32
C CYS A 324 -1.43 8.83 2.66
N ASN A 325 -2.50 8.20 3.11
CA ASN A 325 -2.92 6.88 2.66
C ASN A 325 -3.33 6.87 1.17
N ALA A 326 -3.29 5.71 0.58
CA ALA A 326 -3.82 5.47 -0.75
C ALA A 326 -4.44 4.07 -0.85
N SER A 327 -5.47 3.92 -1.67
CA SER A 327 -6.06 2.64 -1.98
C SER A 327 -6.06 2.45 -3.50
N GLY A 328 -5.30 1.47 -3.98
CA GLY A 328 -5.26 1.13 -5.41
C GLY A 328 -6.55 0.49 -5.93
N THR A 329 -7.37 -0.07 -5.04
CA THR A 329 -8.54 -0.88 -5.42
C THR A 329 -9.88 -0.21 -5.12
N VAL A 330 -9.94 0.73 -4.17
CA VAL A 330 -11.20 1.35 -3.73
C VAL A 330 -11.02 2.85 -3.57
N PRO A 331 -11.24 3.65 -4.63
CA PRO A 331 -11.10 5.12 -4.57
C PRO A 331 -12.04 5.81 -3.59
N SER A 332 -13.08 5.12 -3.11
CA SER A 332 -14.04 5.65 -2.13
C SER A 332 -13.58 5.54 -0.67
N PHE A 333 -12.43 4.95 -0.39
CA PHE A 333 -11.90 4.95 0.98
C PHE A 333 -11.58 6.38 1.41
N GLN A 334 -11.96 6.70 2.66
CA GLN A 334 -11.79 8.00 3.29
C GLN A 334 -11.48 7.85 4.77
N GLY A 335 -10.86 8.86 5.36
CA GLY A 335 -10.68 8.98 6.80
C GLY A 335 -9.24 8.79 7.26
N ILE A 336 -9.05 8.95 8.55
CA ILE A 336 -7.75 8.99 9.21
C ILE A 336 -7.53 7.72 10.02
N TYR A 337 -6.34 7.14 9.91
CA TYR A 337 -5.83 6.08 10.77
C TYR A 337 -4.60 6.57 11.54
N THR A 338 -4.41 6.10 12.77
CA THR A 338 -3.13 6.20 13.45
C THR A 338 -2.63 4.80 13.77
N TYR A 339 -1.43 4.48 13.29
CA TYR A 339 -0.80 3.18 13.45
C TYR A 339 0.19 3.17 14.61
N TYR A 340 0.33 2.01 15.25
CA TYR A 340 1.30 1.73 16.29
C TYR A 340 1.87 0.32 16.10
N HIS A 341 3.07 0.04 16.63
CA HIS A 341 3.65 -1.31 16.56
C HIS A 341 2.88 -2.29 17.46
N PRO A 342 2.54 -3.52 17.01
CA PRO A 342 1.68 -4.46 17.74
C PRO A 342 2.18 -4.82 19.14
N SER A 343 3.49 -4.82 19.37
CA SER A 343 4.08 -5.07 20.71
C SER A 343 4.08 -3.84 21.62
N SER A 344 3.75 -2.63 21.10
CA SER A 344 3.87 -1.37 21.85
C SER A 344 2.56 -0.92 22.51
N GLY A 345 2.35 -1.30 23.76
CA GLY A 345 1.21 -0.78 24.52
C GLY A 345 1.27 0.74 24.78
N ARG A 346 2.48 1.35 24.82
CA ARG A 346 2.66 2.81 24.91
C ARG A 346 2.31 3.47 23.58
N GLY A 347 2.75 2.89 22.45
CA GLY A 347 2.41 3.36 21.11
C GLY A 347 0.89 3.36 20.87
N LYS A 348 0.18 2.31 21.29
CA LYS A 348 -1.28 2.27 21.24
C LYS A 348 -1.92 3.45 21.97
N ARG A 349 -1.49 3.75 23.20
CA ARG A 349 -2.03 4.89 23.98
C ARG A 349 -1.73 6.24 23.34
N LEU A 350 -0.55 6.42 22.74
CA LEU A 350 -0.21 7.62 21.98
C LEU A 350 -1.11 7.75 20.74
N ALA A 351 -1.30 6.65 20.00
CA ALA A 351 -2.17 6.63 18.82
C ALA A 351 -3.61 7.03 19.20
N GLU A 352 -4.17 6.48 20.28
CA GLU A 352 -5.50 6.84 20.79
C GLU A 352 -5.57 8.31 21.24
N ALA A 353 -4.51 8.83 21.86
CA ALA A 353 -4.44 10.22 22.29
C ALA A 353 -4.38 11.21 21.10
N ILE A 354 -3.80 10.82 19.97
CA ILE A 354 -3.72 11.63 18.75
C ILE A 354 -4.99 11.49 17.90
N GLN A 355 -5.49 10.28 17.69
CA GLN A 355 -6.61 10.01 16.77
C GLN A 355 -7.83 10.88 17.04
N THR A 356 -8.27 10.95 18.30
CA THR A 356 -9.49 11.67 18.67
C THR A 356 -9.41 13.17 18.40
N PRO A 357 -8.42 13.94 18.90
CA PRO A 357 -8.34 15.38 18.62
C PRO A 357 -8.04 15.67 17.14
N LEU A 358 -7.31 14.80 16.45
CA LEU A 358 -7.03 14.94 15.02
C LEU A 358 -8.31 14.86 14.19
N CYS A 359 -9.15 13.86 14.41
CA CYS A 359 -10.42 13.74 13.72
C CYS A 359 -11.39 14.88 14.11
N ALA A 360 -11.38 15.31 15.36
CA ALA A 360 -12.20 16.44 15.80
C ALA A 360 -11.78 17.77 15.14
N ALA A 361 -10.49 18.03 15.00
CA ALA A 361 -9.98 19.26 14.38
C ALA A 361 -10.23 19.31 12.87
N THR A 362 -10.05 18.18 12.19
CA THR A 362 -10.14 18.07 10.72
C THR A 362 -11.56 17.88 10.22
N GLY A 363 -12.44 17.29 11.05
CA GLY A 363 -13.75 16.80 10.64
C GLY A 363 -13.69 15.57 9.73
N ALA A 364 -12.54 14.90 9.66
CA ALA A 364 -12.37 13.68 8.88
C ALA A 364 -13.04 12.48 9.55
N ILE A 365 -13.33 11.45 8.76
CA ILE A 365 -13.87 10.18 9.27
C ILE A 365 -12.81 9.53 10.16
N ASP A 366 -13.21 9.22 11.39
CA ASP A 366 -12.37 8.47 12.33
C ASP A 366 -12.39 6.98 11.97
N ARG A 367 -11.25 6.46 11.51
CA ARG A 367 -11.05 5.05 11.20
C ARG A 367 -10.43 4.28 12.37
N GLY A 368 -10.12 4.97 13.45
CA GLY A 368 -9.52 4.41 14.66
C GLY A 368 -8.03 4.18 14.57
N VAL A 369 -7.53 3.49 15.57
CA VAL A 369 -6.10 3.11 15.66
C VAL A 369 -5.92 1.65 15.24
N LYS A 370 -4.79 1.35 14.59
CA LYS A 370 -4.45 0.00 14.13
C LYS A 370 -3.01 -0.34 14.48
N ASP A 371 -2.75 -1.63 14.61
CA ASP A 371 -1.39 -2.13 14.68
C ASP A 371 -0.84 -2.42 13.28
N ALA A 372 0.43 -2.11 13.09
CA ALA A 372 1.19 -2.45 11.90
C ALA A 372 2.68 -2.59 12.22
N ASP A 373 3.35 -3.48 11.49
CA ASP A 373 4.78 -3.75 11.65
C ASP A 373 5.61 -2.89 10.68
N PHE A 374 5.38 -1.56 10.70
CA PHE A 374 6.19 -0.61 9.95
C PHE A 374 7.59 -0.52 10.53
N VAL A 375 8.60 -0.42 9.65
CA VAL A 375 10.01 -0.33 10.07
C VAL A 375 10.21 0.80 11.07
N VAL A 376 9.72 1.99 10.77
CA VAL A 376 9.86 3.17 11.64
C VAL A 376 9.18 3.03 13.00
N LEU A 377 8.21 2.12 13.14
CA LEU A 377 7.57 1.82 14.42
C LEU A 377 8.23 0.68 15.19
N ARG A 378 8.86 -0.25 14.46
CA ARG A 378 9.53 -1.42 15.03
C ARG A 378 10.92 -1.09 15.54
N GLU A 379 11.66 -0.26 14.78
CA GLU A 379 13.07 0.04 15.02
C GLU A 379 13.30 1.23 15.96
N THR A 380 12.26 1.98 16.32
CA THR A 380 12.32 3.06 17.30
C THR A 380 12.23 2.53 18.73
N GLU A 381 13.11 3.03 19.63
CA GLU A 381 13.17 2.62 21.04
C GLU A 381 12.11 3.31 21.91
N MET A 382 11.60 4.44 21.47
CA MET A 382 10.63 5.25 22.19
C MET A 382 9.19 4.92 21.80
N CYS A 383 8.26 5.74 22.26
CA CYS A 383 6.86 5.66 21.89
C CYS A 383 6.66 6.21 20.46
N ALA A 384 6.23 5.36 19.54
CA ALA A 384 6.16 5.68 18.11
C ALA A 384 4.76 5.46 17.53
N VAL A 385 4.35 6.34 16.61
CA VAL A 385 3.13 6.24 15.81
C VAL A 385 3.37 6.71 14.38
N LEU A 386 2.55 6.19 13.44
CA LEU A 386 2.45 6.67 12.07
C LEU A 386 1.00 7.11 11.82
N VAL A 387 0.83 8.33 11.32
CA VAL A 387 -0.47 8.96 11.11
C VAL A 387 -0.75 9.05 9.62
N GLU A 388 -1.80 8.35 9.18
CA GLU A 388 -2.36 8.44 7.83
C GLU A 388 -3.45 9.51 7.81
N THR A 389 -3.13 10.67 7.26
CA THR A 389 -3.91 11.91 7.41
C THR A 389 -5.12 12.01 6.48
N GLY A 390 -5.34 11.03 5.62
CA GLY A 390 -6.44 10.92 4.65
C GLY A 390 -5.98 10.15 3.41
N PHE A 391 -6.93 9.80 2.54
CA PHE A 391 -6.66 9.00 1.33
C PHE A 391 -6.44 9.87 0.10
N MET A 392 -5.24 9.87 -0.47
CA MET A 392 -4.93 10.56 -1.73
C MET A 392 -5.69 10.00 -2.93
N SER A 393 -6.04 8.72 -2.90
CA SER A 393 -6.86 8.06 -3.92
C SER A 393 -8.31 8.56 -3.96
N ASN A 394 -8.77 9.27 -2.94
CA ASN A 394 -10.07 9.91 -2.88
C ASN A 394 -9.97 11.40 -3.25
N SER A 395 -10.63 11.83 -4.31
CA SER A 395 -10.50 13.20 -4.83
C SER A 395 -10.94 14.30 -3.86
N GLU A 396 -11.92 14.04 -2.99
CA GLU A 396 -12.37 15.01 -1.99
C GLU A 396 -11.34 15.14 -0.85
N GLU A 397 -10.77 14.02 -0.41
CA GLU A 397 -9.72 14.03 0.61
C GLU A 397 -8.42 14.61 0.04
N LEU A 398 -8.04 14.27 -1.20
CA LEU A 398 -6.89 14.86 -1.86
C LEU A 398 -7.02 16.39 -1.94
N ALA A 399 -8.18 16.91 -2.30
CA ALA A 399 -8.43 18.34 -2.32
C ALA A 399 -8.27 18.99 -0.93
N ARG A 400 -8.69 18.29 0.14
CA ARG A 400 -8.47 18.74 1.53
C ARG A 400 -6.99 18.66 1.91
N LEU A 401 -6.31 17.56 1.61
CA LEU A 401 -4.88 17.37 1.89
C LEU A 401 -4.02 18.45 1.22
N CYS A 402 -4.42 18.94 0.04
CA CYS A 402 -3.78 20.06 -0.64
C CYS A 402 -4.11 21.43 -0.03
N ASP A 403 -5.18 21.55 0.78
CA ASP A 403 -5.57 22.81 1.41
C ASP A 403 -4.72 23.10 2.66
N GLY A 404 -3.98 24.21 2.62
CA GLY A 404 -3.15 24.66 3.74
C GLY A 404 -3.90 24.81 5.06
N ALA A 405 -5.19 25.23 5.03
CA ALA A 405 -6.01 25.34 6.23
C ALA A 405 -6.41 23.99 6.82
N TYR A 406 -6.60 22.97 5.97
CA TYR A 406 -6.79 21.60 6.42
C TYR A 406 -5.51 21.03 7.04
N GLN A 407 -4.36 21.24 6.41
CA GLN A 407 -3.07 20.84 6.95
C GLN A 407 -2.78 21.48 8.33
N ASP A 408 -3.19 22.75 8.53
CA ASP A 408 -3.11 23.42 9.84
C ASP A 408 -3.96 22.74 10.90
N LYS A 409 -5.13 22.20 10.54
CA LYS A 409 -5.99 21.41 11.43
C LYS A 409 -5.39 20.05 11.73
N VAL A 410 -4.76 19.40 10.75
CA VAL A 410 -4.02 18.16 10.97
C VAL A 410 -2.89 18.38 11.99
N ALA A 411 -2.06 19.39 11.77
CA ALA A 411 -0.98 19.74 12.69
C ALA A 411 -1.50 20.10 14.10
N LEU A 412 -2.64 20.81 14.19
CA LEU A 412 -3.26 21.15 15.48
C LEU A 412 -3.69 19.88 16.23
N GLY A 413 -4.43 18.98 15.57
CA GLY A 413 -4.97 17.80 16.24
C GLY A 413 -3.88 16.82 16.70
N ILE A 414 -2.82 16.65 15.89
CA ILE A 414 -1.67 15.81 16.28
C ILE A 414 -0.92 16.45 17.46
N ALA A 415 -0.67 17.77 17.42
CA ALA A 415 0.00 18.46 18.53
C ALA A 415 -0.79 18.35 19.84
N GLU A 416 -2.12 18.58 19.81
CA GLU A 416 -2.97 18.43 20.99
C GLU A 416 -2.91 17.02 21.59
N GLY A 417 -2.91 16.00 20.74
CA GLY A 417 -2.82 14.60 21.17
C GLY A 417 -1.47 14.27 21.79
N ALA A 418 -0.37 14.66 21.15
CA ALA A 418 0.98 14.44 21.63
C ALA A 418 1.24 15.16 22.97
N ILE A 419 0.84 16.43 23.09
CA ILE A 419 0.97 17.23 24.31
C ILE A 419 0.14 16.62 25.46
N ARG A 420 -1.09 16.19 25.17
CA ARG A 420 -1.94 15.52 26.17
C ARG A 420 -1.31 14.23 26.67
N TYR A 421 -0.72 13.44 25.78
CA TYR A 421 -0.07 12.21 26.13
C TYR A 421 1.15 12.45 27.04
N LEU A 422 2.05 13.38 26.69
CA LEU A 422 3.22 13.74 27.48
C LEU A 422 2.86 14.29 28.86
N ASN A 423 1.84 15.18 28.93
CA ASN A 423 1.36 15.70 30.20
C ASN A 423 0.72 14.61 31.09
N GLY A 424 0.08 13.61 30.49
CA GLY A 424 -0.45 12.45 31.21
C GLY A 424 0.62 11.57 31.82
N LEU A 425 1.79 11.43 31.20
CA LEU A 425 2.95 10.75 31.76
C LEU A 425 3.51 11.51 32.96
N ASN A 426 3.72 12.82 32.83
CA ASN A 426 4.26 13.65 33.90
C ASN A 426 3.36 13.67 35.16
N THR A 427 2.03 13.58 35.01
CA THR A 427 1.10 13.53 36.15
C THR A 427 1.08 12.15 36.83
N ALA A 428 1.38 11.07 36.09
CA ALA A 428 1.46 9.73 36.65
C ALA A 428 2.74 9.52 37.51
N GLU A 429 3.85 10.11 37.10
CA GLU A 429 5.12 10.08 37.88
C GLU A 429 5.02 10.89 39.16
N THR A 430 4.39 12.06 39.13
CA THR A 430 4.16 12.90 40.34
C THR A 430 3.15 12.30 41.34
N SER A 431 2.37 11.30 40.92
CA SER A 431 1.40 10.62 41.82
C SER A 431 1.97 9.35 42.46
N ALA A 432 3.18 8.94 42.06
CA ALA A 432 3.86 7.73 42.51
C ALA A 432 4.98 8.01 43.54
N GLU A 433 5.28 9.30 43.82
CA GLU A 433 6.11 9.78 44.94
C GLU A 433 5.22 10.14 46.16
#